data_f3507ab0e7ff1bcce1199416edff1952
#
_entry.id   f3507ab0e7ff1bcce1199416edff1952
#
_cell.length_a   1.000
_cell.length_b   1.000
_cell.length_c   1.000
_cell.angle_alpha   90.00
_cell.angle_beta   90.00
_cell.angle_gamma   90.00
#
_symmetry.space_group_name_H-M   'P 1'
#
loop_
_entity.id
_entity.type
_entity.pdbx_description
1 polymer ?
#
loop_
_entity_poly.entity_id
_entity_poly.type
_entity_poly.pdbx_seq_one_letter_code
_entity_poly.pdbx_strand_id
1 'polypeptide(L)'
;MKPILYTILICTSILACTRYPAGVEETLSQAGRNRGELKKVLRHYREHPEDSLKYQAACFLIDNMKWHLSTERTVFPDSSLFEWYTRFDSLYTNMMLRIPDSTLYSERNRERYWQFSYAARQVASVFPPDTPTIVKGTFPDPQNISSAFLISHIENAFHTWHTSPYASYLTFGQFKEMILPYRAVTGYPFYENGQRLSDMFGKHLAKSDEKTYAKIITRYNLYKNGIRQMFPNYQQTQHVGTYDMFIGQHHDCISIADNFCHVFRAYGIPTVVDCNLSYRERSGRHFHCTLLDSTGKRFKYNQTMNYTAS
;
A
#
# COMPACT_ATOMS: atom_id res chain seq x y z
N MET A 1 -25.41 -55.95 15.96
CA MET A 1 -25.12 -54.66 16.66
C MET A 1 -23.79 -53.99 16.24
N LYS A 2 -23.07 -54.49 15.23
CA LYS A 2 -21.80 -53.88 14.78
C LYS A 2 -21.91 -52.79 13.69
N PRO A 3 -22.95 -52.65 12.83
CA PRO A 3 -22.95 -51.64 11.78
C PRO A 3 -23.30 -50.21 12.26
N ILE A 4 -24.04 -50.08 13.38
CA ILE A 4 -24.47 -48.77 13.88
C ILE A 4 -23.31 -47.93 14.45
N LEU A 5 -22.29 -48.61 15.02
CA LEU A 5 -21.14 -47.93 15.62
C LEU A 5 -20.22 -47.32 14.57
N TYR A 6 -20.10 -47.91 13.39
CA TYR A 6 -19.31 -47.36 12.27
C TYR A 6 -19.96 -46.13 11.61
N THR A 7 -21.27 -46.09 11.55
CA THR A 7 -22.00 -44.94 10.95
C THR A 7 -21.88 -43.72 11.84
N ILE A 8 -21.87 -43.85 13.15
CA ILE A 8 -21.69 -42.74 14.10
C ILE A 8 -20.26 -42.20 14.06
N LEU A 9 -19.24 -43.05 13.88
CA LEU A 9 -17.84 -42.62 13.81
C LEU A 9 -17.53 -41.84 12.54
N ILE A 10 -18.17 -42.17 11.41
CA ILE A 10 -18.01 -41.46 10.13
C ILE A 10 -18.70 -40.10 10.17
N CYS A 11 -19.85 -39.98 10.82
CA CYS A 11 -20.54 -38.67 10.95
C CYS A 11 -19.81 -37.72 11.89
N THR A 12 -19.10 -38.17 12.91
CA THR A 12 -18.32 -37.30 13.81
C THR A 12 -17.02 -36.79 13.18
N SER A 13 -16.44 -37.53 12.24
CA SER A 13 -15.25 -37.08 11.51
C SER A 13 -15.53 -36.01 10.45
N ILE A 14 -16.76 -35.94 9.93
CA ILE A 14 -17.15 -34.91 8.95
C ILE A 14 -17.45 -33.56 9.64
N LEU A 15 -17.83 -33.55 10.92
CA LEU A 15 -18.08 -32.32 11.68
C LEU A 15 -16.82 -31.66 12.25
N ALA A 16 -15.69 -32.34 12.26
CA ALA A 16 -14.44 -31.78 12.79
C ALA A 16 -13.65 -30.90 11.82
N CYS A 17 -14.08 -30.76 10.55
CA CYS A 17 -13.28 -30.15 9.49
C CYS A 17 -13.72 -28.73 9.05
N THR A 18 -14.53 -28.02 9.85
CA THR A 18 -15.07 -26.71 9.45
C THR A 18 -14.57 -25.53 10.27
N ARG A 19 -13.68 -25.75 11.24
CA ARG A 19 -13.20 -24.68 12.10
C ARG A 19 -12.04 -23.93 11.43
N TYR A 20 -12.16 -22.62 11.34
CA TYR A 20 -11.06 -21.75 10.91
C TYR A 20 -9.97 -21.68 12.00
N PRO A 21 -8.74 -21.25 11.67
CA PRO A 21 -7.72 -20.96 12.68
C PRO A 21 -8.25 -20.06 13.80
N ALA A 22 -7.78 -20.25 15.03
CA ALA A 22 -8.31 -19.58 16.21
C ALA A 22 -8.36 -18.04 16.08
N GLY A 23 -7.30 -17.42 15.56
CA GLY A 23 -7.27 -15.97 15.36
C GLY A 23 -8.26 -15.48 14.28
N VAL A 24 -8.50 -16.29 13.24
CA VAL A 24 -9.54 -16.01 12.25
C VAL A 24 -10.94 -16.08 12.89
N GLU A 25 -11.23 -17.09 13.71
CA GLU A 25 -12.52 -17.18 14.42
C GLU A 25 -12.72 -16.02 15.39
N GLU A 26 -11.67 -15.58 16.07
CA GLU A 26 -11.70 -14.40 16.93
C GLU A 26 -12.09 -13.15 16.13
N THR A 27 -11.42 -12.89 14.99
CA THR A 27 -11.75 -11.76 14.10
C THR A 27 -13.18 -11.86 13.58
N LEU A 28 -13.61 -13.06 13.15
CA LEU A 28 -14.97 -13.30 12.71
C LEU A 28 -16.00 -13.00 13.81
N SER A 29 -15.66 -13.20 15.09
CA SER A 29 -16.56 -12.85 16.20
C SER A 29 -16.71 -11.33 16.38
N GLN A 30 -15.65 -10.56 16.06
CA GLN A 30 -15.65 -9.09 16.13
C GLN A 30 -16.27 -8.42 14.89
N ALA A 31 -16.43 -9.14 13.80
CA ALA A 31 -16.88 -8.60 12.51
C ALA A 31 -18.37 -8.17 12.49
N GLY A 32 -19.16 -8.55 13.46
CA GLY A 32 -20.58 -8.19 13.52
C GLY A 32 -21.33 -8.55 12.23
N ARG A 33 -22.00 -7.57 11.63
CA ARG A 33 -22.74 -7.76 10.36
C ARG A 33 -21.85 -8.09 9.16
N ASN A 34 -20.58 -7.72 9.21
CA ASN A 34 -19.61 -7.96 8.14
C ASN A 34 -19.03 -9.38 8.13
N ARG A 35 -19.38 -10.21 9.12
CA ARG A 35 -18.89 -11.60 9.23
C ARG A 35 -19.11 -12.41 7.95
N GLY A 36 -20.23 -12.14 7.25
CA GLY A 36 -20.57 -12.78 5.98
C GLY A 36 -19.55 -12.49 4.88
N GLU A 37 -19.08 -11.26 4.80
CA GLU A 37 -18.09 -10.82 3.82
C GLU A 37 -16.74 -11.52 4.03
N LEU A 38 -16.25 -11.54 5.26
CA LEU A 38 -14.98 -12.23 5.57
C LEU A 38 -15.06 -13.75 5.31
N LYS A 39 -16.21 -14.37 5.60
CA LYS A 39 -16.43 -15.79 5.28
C LYS A 39 -16.50 -16.05 3.77
N LYS A 40 -16.97 -15.11 2.94
CA LYS A 40 -16.97 -15.24 1.47
C LYS A 40 -15.51 -15.37 0.97
N VAL A 41 -14.57 -14.55 1.47
CA VAL A 41 -13.15 -14.63 1.12
C VAL A 41 -12.57 -16.00 1.45
N LEU A 42 -12.80 -16.47 2.67
CA LEU A 42 -12.28 -17.78 3.13
C LEU A 42 -12.84 -18.93 2.30
N ARG A 43 -14.12 -18.89 1.94
CA ARG A 43 -14.74 -19.93 1.09
C ARG A 43 -14.19 -19.87 -0.33
N HIS A 44 -14.05 -18.67 -0.91
CA HIS A 44 -13.52 -18.48 -2.24
C HIS A 44 -12.22 -19.22 -2.49
N TYR A 45 -11.25 -19.10 -1.58
CA TYR A 45 -9.96 -19.79 -1.73
C TYR A 45 -9.95 -21.24 -1.20
N ARG A 46 -10.86 -21.60 -0.31
CA ARG A 46 -10.92 -22.96 0.24
C ARG A 46 -11.50 -23.98 -0.75
N GLU A 47 -12.36 -23.54 -1.64
CA GLU A 47 -13.02 -24.38 -2.65
C GLU A 47 -12.05 -24.79 -3.78
N HIS A 48 -10.86 -24.16 -3.85
CA HIS A 48 -9.85 -24.37 -4.88
C HIS A 48 -8.53 -24.86 -4.24
N PRO A 49 -8.21 -26.16 -4.28
CA PRO A 49 -7.00 -26.71 -3.67
C PRO A 49 -5.70 -26.08 -4.20
N GLU A 50 -5.68 -25.63 -5.47
CA GLU A 50 -4.58 -24.91 -6.10
C GLU A 50 -4.31 -23.56 -5.45
N ASP A 51 -5.31 -22.94 -4.81
CA ASP A 51 -5.21 -21.66 -4.12
C ASP A 51 -4.82 -21.77 -2.63
N SER A 52 -4.20 -22.90 -2.24
CA SER A 52 -3.85 -23.16 -0.83
C SER A 52 -2.99 -22.05 -0.18
N LEU A 53 -2.07 -21.44 -0.93
CA LEU A 53 -1.28 -20.30 -0.45
C LEU A 53 -2.13 -19.03 -0.33
N LYS A 54 -3.05 -18.79 -1.26
CA LYS A 54 -3.99 -17.66 -1.18
C LYS A 54 -4.97 -17.83 -0.01
N TYR A 55 -5.40 -19.06 0.28
CA TYR A 55 -6.18 -19.35 1.48
C TYR A 55 -5.40 -19.01 2.76
N GLN A 56 -4.12 -19.40 2.85
CA GLN A 56 -3.27 -19.03 3.97
C GLN A 56 -3.06 -17.52 4.07
N ALA A 57 -2.92 -16.82 2.94
CA ALA A 57 -2.84 -15.37 2.88
C ALA A 57 -4.14 -14.70 3.37
N ALA A 58 -5.30 -15.22 2.96
CA ALA A 58 -6.60 -14.76 3.44
C ALA A 58 -6.74 -14.94 4.96
N CYS A 59 -6.35 -16.10 5.48
CA CYS A 59 -6.33 -16.36 6.93
C CYS A 59 -5.40 -15.38 7.65
N PHE A 60 -4.21 -15.14 7.13
CA PHE A 60 -3.25 -14.19 7.70
C PHE A 60 -3.82 -12.77 7.76
N LEU A 61 -4.39 -12.28 6.66
CA LEU A 61 -4.97 -10.93 6.63
C LEU A 61 -6.17 -10.80 7.57
N ILE A 62 -7.06 -11.77 7.59
CA ILE A 62 -8.25 -11.76 8.45
C ILE A 62 -7.84 -11.86 9.92
N ASP A 63 -6.89 -12.72 10.29
CA ASP A 63 -6.41 -12.83 11.67
C ASP A 63 -5.86 -11.49 12.18
N ASN A 64 -5.11 -10.78 11.35
CA ASN A 64 -4.52 -9.49 11.74
C ASN A 64 -5.53 -8.32 11.76
N MET A 65 -6.68 -8.42 11.09
CA MET A 65 -7.69 -7.35 11.05
C MET A 65 -8.17 -6.90 12.44
N LYS A 66 -8.22 -7.77 13.42
CA LYS A 66 -8.70 -7.47 14.77
C LYS A 66 -7.92 -6.35 15.47
N TRP A 67 -6.70 -6.06 15.01
CA TRP A 67 -5.82 -5.02 15.52
C TRP A 67 -5.89 -3.72 14.71
N HIS A 68 -6.67 -3.70 13.65
CA HIS A 68 -6.68 -2.62 12.68
C HIS A 68 -8.00 -1.86 12.67
N LEU A 69 -7.89 -0.55 12.56
CA LEU A 69 -9.00 0.37 12.37
C LEU A 69 -8.56 1.59 11.56
N SER A 70 -9.50 2.32 11.02
CA SER A 70 -9.32 3.70 10.53
C SER A 70 -10.06 4.66 11.46
N THR A 71 -9.46 5.84 11.71
CA THR A 71 -10.12 6.94 12.44
C THR A 71 -10.85 7.89 11.51
N GLU A 72 -10.64 7.73 10.22
CA GLU A 72 -11.22 8.55 9.16
C GLU A 72 -11.53 7.71 7.93
N ARG A 73 -12.48 8.17 7.13
CA ARG A 73 -12.74 7.70 5.78
C ARG A 73 -12.67 8.87 4.83
N THR A 74 -11.98 8.71 3.73
CA THR A 74 -11.92 9.70 2.67
C THR A 74 -12.90 9.32 1.57
N VAL A 75 -13.82 10.23 1.26
CA VAL A 75 -14.76 10.09 0.15
C VAL A 75 -14.32 11.08 -0.92
N PHE A 76 -13.89 10.57 -2.06
CA PHE A 76 -13.54 11.40 -3.21
C PHE A 76 -14.76 11.63 -4.07
N PRO A 77 -14.93 12.86 -4.58
CA PRO A 77 -15.87 13.10 -5.66
C PRO A 77 -15.45 12.29 -6.88
N ASP A 78 -16.43 11.80 -7.64
CA ASP A 78 -16.17 10.95 -8.81
C ASP A 78 -15.29 11.66 -9.86
N SER A 79 -14.37 10.94 -10.44
CA SER A 79 -13.61 11.20 -11.67
C SER A 79 -12.60 12.37 -11.69
N SER A 80 -12.85 13.51 -11.10
CA SER A 80 -12.03 14.73 -11.30
C SER A 80 -10.55 14.60 -10.85
N LEU A 81 -10.31 13.92 -9.74
CA LEU A 81 -8.94 13.66 -9.25
C LEU A 81 -8.13 12.83 -10.26
N PHE A 82 -8.78 11.91 -10.95
CA PHE A 82 -8.12 11.01 -11.89
C PHE A 82 -7.88 11.67 -13.25
N GLU A 83 -8.76 12.55 -13.67
CA GLU A 83 -8.54 13.38 -14.86
C GLU A 83 -7.36 14.31 -14.64
N TRP A 84 -7.34 14.98 -13.53
CA TRP A 84 -6.25 15.83 -13.11
C TRP A 84 -4.92 15.05 -13.06
N TYR A 85 -4.94 13.90 -12.43
CA TYR A 85 -3.77 13.03 -12.34
C TYR A 85 -3.26 12.60 -13.72
N THR A 86 -4.15 12.25 -14.63
CA THR A 86 -3.80 11.89 -16.01
C THR A 86 -3.11 13.03 -16.75
N ARG A 87 -3.56 14.27 -16.56
CA ARG A 87 -2.93 15.48 -17.13
C ARG A 87 -1.54 15.71 -16.52
N PHE A 88 -1.41 15.61 -15.22
CA PHE A 88 -0.12 15.71 -14.55
C PHE A 88 0.86 14.64 -15.03
N ASP A 89 0.41 13.41 -15.09
CA ASP A 89 1.21 12.28 -15.52
C ASP A 89 1.70 12.44 -16.97
N SER A 90 0.87 12.97 -17.83
CA SER A 90 1.25 13.31 -19.20
C SER A 90 2.36 14.36 -19.24
N LEU A 91 2.24 15.43 -18.45
CA LEU A 91 3.29 16.44 -18.32
C LEU A 91 4.60 15.85 -17.80
N TYR A 92 4.54 15.07 -16.73
CA TYR A 92 5.72 14.44 -16.15
C TYR A 92 6.39 13.50 -17.16
N THR A 93 5.62 12.69 -17.86
CA THR A 93 6.12 11.77 -18.88
C THR A 93 6.85 12.50 -19.99
N ASN A 94 6.29 13.62 -20.46
CA ASN A 94 6.86 14.39 -21.56
C ASN A 94 8.11 15.19 -21.15
N MET A 95 8.14 15.75 -19.95
CA MET A 95 9.19 16.67 -19.53
C MET A 95 10.29 16.02 -18.69
N MET A 96 9.94 15.09 -17.80
CA MET A 96 10.83 14.57 -16.76
C MET A 96 11.24 13.11 -16.94
N LEU A 97 10.32 12.26 -17.41
CA LEU A 97 10.57 10.82 -17.45
C LEU A 97 11.70 10.42 -18.42
N ARG A 98 11.96 11.23 -19.41
CA ARG A 98 13.00 11.01 -20.44
C ARG A 98 14.40 11.43 -20.00
N ILE A 99 14.53 12.06 -18.83
CA ILE A 99 15.83 12.49 -18.32
C ILE A 99 16.58 11.27 -17.78
N PRO A 100 17.82 10.99 -18.23
CA PRO A 100 18.63 9.91 -17.67
C PRO A 100 18.89 10.13 -16.16
N ASP A 101 18.91 9.05 -15.38
CA ASP A 101 19.14 9.12 -13.93
C ASP A 101 20.48 9.76 -13.59
N SER A 102 21.52 9.50 -14.39
CA SER A 102 22.87 10.07 -14.21
C SER A 102 22.92 11.60 -14.29
N THR A 103 21.98 12.22 -14.97
CA THR A 103 21.94 13.69 -15.18
C THR A 103 20.77 14.37 -14.46
N LEU A 104 19.98 13.61 -13.70
CA LEU A 104 18.73 14.07 -13.08
C LEU A 104 18.93 15.32 -12.20
N TYR A 105 20.04 15.41 -11.50
CA TYR A 105 20.38 16.52 -10.61
C TYR A 105 21.35 17.56 -11.22
N SER A 106 21.64 17.48 -12.52
CA SER A 106 22.45 18.49 -13.20
C SER A 106 21.75 19.85 -13.21
N GLU A 107 22.50 20.94 -13.33
CA GLU A 107 21.93 22.31 -13.42
C GLU A 107 20.92 22.43 -14.58
N ARG A 108 21.27 21.87 -15.75
CA ARG A 108 20.39 21.84 -16.92
C ARG A 108 19.03 21.19 -16.64
N ASN A 109 19.02 20.10 -15.87
CA ASN A 109 17.80 19.39 -15.52
C ASN A 109 17.06 20.06 -14.35
N ARG A 110 17.75 20.84 -13.53
CA ARG A 110 17.13 21.72 -12.53
C ARG A 110 16.24 22.76 -13.20
N GLU A 111 16.70 23.37 -14.28
CA GLU A 111 15.88 24.31 -15.05
C GLU A 111 14.65 23.61 -15.65
N ARG A 112 14.80 22.41 -16.23
CA ARG A 112 13.67 21.61 -16.71
C ARG A 112 12.67 21.29 -15.60
N TYR A 113 13.16 21.01 -14.41
CA TYR A 113 12.31 20.77 -13.24
C TYR A 113 11.49 22.01 -12.87
N TRP A 114 12.07 23.19 -12.93
CA TRP A 114 11.35 24.45 -12.71
C TRP A 114 10.31 24.71 -13.78
N GLN A 115 10.65 24.49 -15.05
CA GLN A 115 9.69 24.60 -16.16
C GLN A 115 8.54 23.61 -16.00
N PHE A 116 8.82 22.38 -15.63
CA PHE A 116 7.81 21.36 -15.31
C PHE A 116 6.93 21.79 -14.12
N SER A 117 7.51 22.28 -13.05
CA SER A 117 6.78 22.73 -11.87
C SER A 117 5.87 23.93 -12.19
N TYR A 118 6.32 24.82 -13.06
CA TYR A 118 5.50 25.93 -13.53
C TYR A 118 4.32 25.44 -14.37
N ALA A 119 4.56 24.61 -15.37
CA ALA A 119 3.52 24.03 -16.23
C ALA A 119 2.48 23.25 -15.41
N ALA A 120 2.96 22.47 -14.43
CA ALA A 120 2.10 21.72 -13.54
C ALA A 120 1.19 22.62 -12.71
N ARG A 121 1.70 23.73 -12.16
CA ARG A 121 0.88 24.75 -11.45
C ARG A 121 -0.18 25.38 -12.34
N GLN A 122 0.13 25.63 -13.61
CA GLN A 122 -0.86 26.14 -14.56
C GLN A 122 -1.99 25.12 -14.77
N VAL A 123 -1.68 23.84 -14.91
CA VAL A 123 -2.72 22.77 -14.99
C VAL A 123 -3.58 22.76 -13.73
N ALA A 124 -2.98 22.82 -12.54
CA ALA A 124 -3.72 22.83 -11.28
C ALA A 124 -4.60 24.07 -11.08
N SER A 125 -4.18 25.23 -11.62
CA SER A 125 -4.98 26.46 -11.54
C SER A 125 -6.22 26.45 -12.44
N VAL A 126 -6.14 25.77 -13.59
CA VAL A 126 -7.27 25.66 -14.55
C VAL A 126 -8.20 24.50 -14.18
N PHE A 127 -7.66 23.45 -13.63
CA PHE A 127 -8.40 22.23 -13.24
C PHE A 127 -8.08 21.90 -11.77
N PRO A 128 -8.60 22.67 -10.80
CA PRO A 128 -8.37 22.36 -9.39
C PRO A 128 -9.02 21.00 -9.08
N PRO A 129 -8.31 20.10 -8.40
CA PRO A 129 -8.91 18.85 -7.97
C PRO A 129 -9.98 19.13 -6.91
N ASP A 130 -11.06 18.36 -6.97
CA ASP A 130 -12.09 18.42 -5.93
C ASP A 130 -11.53 18.01 -4.57
N THR A 131 -11.96 18.75 -3.55
CA THR A 131 -11.53 18.46 -2.19
C THR A 131 -12.23 17.20 -1.69
N PRO A 132 -11.50 16.20 -1.18
CA PRO A 132 -12.14 15.02 -0.62
C PRO A 132 -12.92 15.35 0.64
N THR A 133 -14.05 14.67 0.84
CA THR A 133 -14.78 14.71 2.10
C THR A 133 -14.17 13.75 3.10
N ILE A 134 -13.82 14.24 4.29
CA ILE A 134 -13.28 13.43 5.37
C ILE A 134 -14.37 13.17 6.40
N VAL A 135 -14.72 11.90 6.58
CA VAL A 135 -15.66 11.45 7.60
C VAL A 135 -14.87 10.92 8.78
N LYS A 136 -14.93 11.62 9.91
CA LYS A 136 -14.29 11.20 11.17
C LYS A 136 -15.11 10.14 11.87
N GLY A 137 -14.46 9.16 12.48
CA GLY A 137 -15.11 8.10 13.22
C GLY A 137 -14.14 6.96 13.55
N THR A 138 -14.64 5.91 14.17
CA THR A 138 -13.87 4.69 14.38
C THR A 138 -14.42 3.60 13.50
N PHE A 139 -13.61 3.11 12.59
CA PHE A 139 -13.97 2.10 11.59
C PHE A 139 -13.08 0.87 11.74
N PRO A 140 -13.44 -0.10 12.61
CA PRO A 140 -12.68 -1.35 12.76
C PRO A 140 -12.68 -2.13 11.44
N ASP A 141 -11.50 -2.62 11.01
CA ASP A 141 -11.36 -3.33 9.75
C ASP A 141 -12.26 -4.57 9.65
N PRO A 142 -12.40 -5.43 10.70
CA PRO A 142 -13.29 -6.59 10.63
C PRO A 142 -14.74 -6.22 10.26
N GLN A 143 -15.19 -5.03 10.64
CA GLN A 143 -16.57 -4.56 10.43
C GLN A 143 -16.76 -3.82 9.10
N ASN A 144 -15.69 -3.50 8.37
CA ASN A 144 -15.74 -2.58 7.25
C ASN A 144 -15.11 -3.11 5.94
N ILE A 145 -14.22 -4.10 6.02
CA ILE A 145 -13.55 -4.65 4.83
C ILE A 145 -14.50 -5.56 4.05
N SER A 146 -14.69 -5.26 2.75
CA SER A 146 -15.53 -6.07 1.87
C SER A 146 -14.79 -7.30 1.33
N SER A 147 -15.54 -8.33 0.96
CA SER A 147 -14.99 -9.52 0.29
C SER A 147 -14.39 -9.18 -1.07
N ALA A 148 -15.03 -8.30 -1.83
CA ALA A 148 -14.58 -7.88 -3.15
C ALA A 148 -13.20 -7.20 -3.07
N PHE A 149 -13.04 -6.27 -2.12
CA PHE A 149 -11.74 -5.64 -1.89
C PHE A 149 -10.67 -6.67 -1.52
N LEU A 150 -10.94 -7.54 -0.54
CA LEU A 150 -9.92 -8.43 -0.02
C LEU A 150 -9.49 -9.50 -1.03
N ILE A 151 -10.42 -10.03 -1.83
CA ILE A 151 -10.11 -10.95 -2.93
C ILE A 151 -9.25 -10.24 -3.97
N SER A 152 -9.68 -9.07 -4.46
CA SER A 152 -8.91 -8.30 -5.45
C SER A 152 -7.51 -7.96 -4.94
N HIS A 153 -7.38 -7.59 -3.66
CA HIS A 153 -6.11 -7.29 -3.05
C HIS A 153 -5.17 -8.51 -2.99
N ILE A 154 -5.67 -9.67 -2.60
CA ILE A 154 -4.89 -10.92 -2.56
C ILE A 154 -4.44 -11.30 -3.97
N GLU A 155 -5.35 -11.27 -4.96
CA GLU A 155 -5.00 -11.57 -6.35
C GLU A 155 -3.89 -10.65 -6.88
N ASN A 156 -4.03 -9.34 -6.67
CA ASN A 156 -3.04 -8.35 -7.08
C ASN A 156 -1.70 -8.54 -6.36
N ALA A 157 -1.71 -8.84 -5.07
CA ALA A 157 -0.50 -9.09 -4.30
C ALA A 157 0.24 -10.34 -4.80
N PHE A 158 -0.48 -11.43 -5.09
CA PHE A 158 0.11 -12.65 -5.65
C PHE A 158 0.64 -12.42 -7.08
N HIS A 159 -0.11 -11.72 -7.92
CA HIS A 159 0.37 -11.33 -9.24
C HIS A 159 1.68 -10.55 -9.12
N THR A 160 1.71 -9.52 -8.27
CA THR A 160 2.89 -8.70 -8.02
C THR A 160 4.06 -9.54 -7.47
N TRP A 161 3.81 -10.45 -6.54
CA TRP A 161 4.84 -11.35 -6.00
C TRP A 161 5.52 -12.18 -7.09
N HIS A 162 4.74 -12.72 -8.02
CA HIS A 162 5.26 -13.60 -9.08
C HIS A 162 5.87 -12.85 -10.27
N THR A 163 5.42 -11.62 -10.54
CA THR A 163 5.82 -10.89 -11.77
C THR A 163 6.84 -9.79 -11.51
N SER A 164 6.87 -9.21 -10.29
CA SER A 164 7.83 -8.15 -9.98
C SER A 164 9.23 -8.71 -9.76
N PRO A 165 10.26 -8.14 -10.41
CA PRO A 165 11.65 -8.53 -10.18
C PRO A 165 12.11 -8.21 -8.74
N TYR A 166 11.37 -7.39 -8.02
CA TYR A 166 11.67 -7.00 -6.63
C TYR A 166 11.00 -7.89 -5.59
N ALA A 167 10.07 -8.76 -5.99
CA ALA A 167 9.31 -9.60 -5.08
C ALA A 167 9.50 -11.10 -5.33
N SER A 168 9.85 -11.51 -6.55
CA SER A 168 9.87 -12.92 -6.98
C SER A 168 10.84 -13.82 -6.20
N TYR A 169 11.82 -13.23 -5.51
CA TYR A 169 12.76 -13.96 -4.65
C TYR A 169 12.28 -14.16 -3.22
N LEU A 170 11.18 -13.53 -2.82
CA LEU A 170 10.68 -13.62 -1.46
C LEU A 170 10.13 -15.02 -1.16
N THR A 171 10.43 -15.51 0.02
CA THR A 171 9.68 -16.65 0.58
C THR A 171 8.23 -16.25 0.85
N PHE A 172 7.33 -17.21 0.94
CA PHE A 172 5.93 -16.93 1.30
C PHE A 172 5.79 -16.22 2.66
N GLY A 173 6.68 -16.55 3.62
CA GLY A 173 6.74 -15.85 4.91
C GLY A 173 7.04 -14.36 4.75
N GLN A 174 8.08 -14.03 3.99
CA GLN A 174 8.47 -12.64 3.69
C GLN A 174 7.40 -11.90 2.88
N PHE A 175 6.80 -12.57 1.89
CA PHE A 175 5.69 -12.02 1.12
C PHE A 175 4.52 -11.61 2.01
N LYS A 176 4.11 -12.47 2.96
CA LYS A 176 3.02 -12.17 3.89
C LYS A 176 3.27 -10.93 4.75
N GLU A 177 4.51 -10.64 5.10
CA GLU A 177 4.85 -9.50 5.96
C GLU A 177 5.12 -8.22 5.18
N MET A 178 5.71 -8.32 3.98
CA MET A 178 6.31 -7.18 3.31
C MET A 178 5.58 -6.71 2.06
N ILE A 179 4.72 -7.53 1.46
CA ILE A 179 3.95 -7.22 0.24
C ILE A 179 2.44 -7.35 0.47
N LEU A 180 2.02 -8.46 1.07
CA LEU A 180 0.61 -8.81 1.21
C LEU A 180 -0.22 -7.85 2.07
N PRO A 181 0.27 -7.24 3.19
CA PRO A 181 -0.59 -6.44 4.04
C PRO A 181 -1.18 -5.22 3.30
N TYR A 182 -2.50 -5.09 3.29
CA TYR A 182 -3.23 -3.97 2.70
C TYR A 182 -3.14 -2.68 3.53
N ARG A 183 -2.61 -2.77 4.75
CA ARG A 183 -2.43 -1.66 5.68
C ARG A 183 -0.96 -1.58 6.09
N ALA A 184 -0.42 -0.37 6.14
CA ALA A 184 0.92 -0.14 6.65
C ALA A 184 0.89 0.38 8.10
N VAL A 185 -0.03 1.28 8.43
CA VAL A 185 -0.20 1.86 9.77
C VAL A 185 -1.67 1.78 10.19
N THR A 186 -1.93 1.36 11.43
CA THR A 186 -3.29 1.41 12.01
C THR A 186 -3.67 2.84 12.39
N GLY A 187 -4.97 3.15 12.34
CA GLY A 187 -5.49 4.49 12.60
C GLY A 187 -5.65 5.35 11.34
N TYR A 188 -4.90 5.07 10.28
CA TYR A 188 -4.97 5.80 9.03
C TYR A 188 -5.89 5.11 8.01
N PRO A 189 -6.48 5.84 7.05
CA PRO A 189 -7.16 5.25 5.91
C PRO A 189 -6.20 4.38 5.11
N PHE A 190 -6.69 3.33 4.49
CA PHE A 190 -5.94 2.51 3.54
C PHE A 190 -6.47 2.72 2.12
N TYR A 191 -5.65 2.39 1.13
CA TYR A 191 -6.01 2.54 -0.26
C TYR A 191 -6.57 1.23 -0.83
N GLU A 192 -7.80 1.29 -1.36
CA GLU A 192 -8.53 0.10 -1.80
C GLU A 192 -8.11 -0.42 -3.18
N ASN A 193 -7.29 0.30 -3.93
CA ASN A 193 -6.90 -0.10 -5.29
C ASN A 193 -5.38 -0.11 -5.49
N GLY A 194 -4.72 -1.14 -4.97
CA GLY A 194 -3.28 -1.33 -5.12
C GLY A 194 -2.84 -1.44 -6.58
N GLN A 195 -3.63 -2.07 -7.46
CA GLN A 195 -3.33 -2.16 -8.89
C GLN A 195 -3.22 -0.76 -9.51
N ARG A 196 -4.09 0.14 -9.14
CA ARG A 196 -4.03 1.52 -9.62
C ARG A 196 -2.79 2.26 -9.16
N LEU A 197 -2.33 2.05 -7.92
CA LEU A 197 -1.04 2.58 -7.47
C LEU A 197 0.10 2.02 -8.31
N SER A 198 0.09 0.74 -8.60
CA SER A 198 1.09 0.12 -9.47
C SER A 198 1.07 0.72 -10.88
N ASP A 199 -0.10 0.91 -11.47
CA ASP A 199 -0.26 1.48 -12.81
C ASP A 199 0.22 2.94 -12.87
N MET A 200 -0.07 3.71 -11.84
CA MET A 200 0.30 5.12 -11.75
C MET A 200 1.80 5.33 -11.56
N PHE A 201 2.42 4.59 -10.67
CA PHE A 201 3.83 4.76 -10.31
C PHE A 201 4.76 3.80 -11.05
N GLY A 202 4.28 2.64 -11.45
CA GLY A 202 5.08 1.55 -12.00
C GLY A 202 5.89 1.97 -13.21
N LYS A 203 5.30 2.70 -14.15
CA LYS A 203 6.00 3.19 -15.34
C LYS A 203 7.12 4.18 -15.02
N HIS A 204 7.00 4.94 -13.93
CA HIS A 204 8.01 5.89 -13.48
C HIS A 204 9.13 5.19 -12.72
N LEU A 205 8.81 4.13 -12.00
CA LEU A 205 9.76 3.32 -11.25
C LEU A 205 10.52 2.34 -12.17
N ALA A 206 9.83 1.77 -13.16
CA ALA A 206 10.41 0.79 -14.09
C ALA A 206 11.48 1.36 -15.02
N LYS A 207 11.50 2.67 -15.27
CA LYS A 207 12.48 3.35 -16.14
C LYS A 207 13.76 3.78 -15.45
N SER A 208 13.97 3.39 -14.21
CA SER A 208 15.28 3.53 -13.60
C SER A 208 16.27 2.64 -14.36
N ASP A 209 17.28 3.25 -15.01
CA ASP A 209 18.30 2.53 -15.79
C ASP A 209 19.14 1.59 -14.91
N GLU A 210 19.16 1.85 -13.63
CA GLU A 210 19.75 0.97 -12.63
C GLU A 210 18.68 0.47 -11.68
N LYS A 211 18.53 -0.84 -11.62
CA LYS A 211 17.60 -1.56 -10.72
C LYS A 211 18.03 -1.49 -9.25
N THR A 212 18.62 -0.39 -8.81
CA THR A 212 18.95 -0.17 -7.42
C THR A 212 17.84 0.59 -6.71
N TYR A 213 17.52 0.20 -5.51
CA TYR A 213 16.50 0.90 -4.70
C TYR A 213 16.81 2.40 -4.56
N ALA A 214 18.07 2.78 -4.52
CA ALA A 214 18.48 4.18 -4.51
C ALA A 214 17.87 4.98 -5.65
N LYS A 215 17.95 4.49 -6.88
CA LYS A 215 17.42 5.19 -8.06
C LYS A 215 15.90 5.15 -8.15
N ILE A 216 15.30 4.02 -7.80
CA ILE A 216 13.85 3.89 -7.74
C ILE A 216 13.27 4.92 -6.76
N ILE A 217 13.85 5.06 -5.58
CA ILE A 217 13.43 6.03 -4.57
C ILE A 217 13.70 7.47 -5.04
N THR A 218 14.80 7.71 -5.73
CA THR A 218 15.09 9.01 -6.34
C THR A 218 13.99 9.40 -7.33
N ARG A 219 13.59 8.51 -8.23
CA ARG A 219 12.49 8.73 -9.18
C ARG A 219 11.16 8.98 -8.48
N TYR A 220 10.85 8.17 -7.47
CA TYR A 220 9.67 8.37 -6.67
C TYR A 220 9.64 9.74 -5.99
N ASN A 221 10.74 10.15 -5.37
CA ASN A 221 10.83 11.44 -4.71
C ASN A 221 10.70 12.62 -5.69
N LEU A 222 11.30 12.50 -6.87
CA LEU A 222 11.18 13.52 -7.91
C LEU A 222 9.73 13.69 -8.36
N TYR A 223 9.05 12.56 -8.59
CA TYR A 223 7.65 12.55 -8.98
C TYR A 223 6.74 13.13 -7.90
N LYS A 224 6.92 12.68 -6.65
CA LYS A 224 6.20 13.19 -5.49
C LYS A 224 6.42 14.68 -5.25
N ASN A 225 7.67 15.14 -5.37
CA ASN A 225 7.98 16.56 -5.24
C ASN A 225 7.36 17.39 -6.37
N GLY A 226 7.24 16.84 -7.57
CA GLY A 226 6.50 17.44 -8.68
C GLY A 226 5.04 17.66 -8.31
N ILE A 227 4.35 16.61 -7.82
CA ILE A 227 2.97 16.72 -7.33
C ILE A 227 2.85 17.79 -6.25
N ARG A 228 3.73 17.80 -5.26
CA ARG A 228 3.72 18.77 -4.16
C ARG A 228 3.83 20.22 -4.63
N GLN A 229 4.62 20.50 -5.67
CA GLN A 229 4.79 21.85 -6.22
C GLN A 229 3.49 22.41 -6.82
N MET A 230 2.53 21.55 -7.13
CA MET A 230 1.27 21.94 -7.76
C MET A 230 0.24 22.47 -6.76
N PHE A 231 0.38 22.15 -5.49
CA PHE A 231 -0.53 22.53 -4.42
C PHE A 231 0.18 23.31 -3.31
N PRO A 232 0.92 24.39 -3.59
CA PRO A 232 1.74 25.06 -2.58
C PRO A 232 0.93 25.63 -1.43
N ASN A 233 -0.36 25.89 -1.65
CA ASN A 233 -1.27 26.51 -0.67
C ASN A 233 -2.27 25.52 -0.05
N TYR A 234 -2.21 24.25 -0.43
CA TYR A 234 -3.11 23.24 0.15
C TYR A 234 -2.57 22.83 1.53
N GLN A 235 -3.14 23.42 2.56
CA GLN A 235 -2.84 23.04 3.94
C GLN A 235 -3.88 22.04 4.41
N GLN A 236 -3.58 20.78 4.28
CA GLN A 236 -4.37 19.74 4.91
C GLN A 236 -3.81 19.47 6.30
N THR A 237 -4.67 19.58 7.28
CA THR A 237 -4.33 19.33 8.69
C THR A 237 -4.54 17.86 9.09
N GLN A 238 -5.06 17.04 8.17
CA GLN A 238 -5.45 15.66 8.42
C GLN A 238 -4.84 14.72 7.39
N HIS A 239 -4.40 13.56 7.84
CA HIS A 239 -3.88 12.52 6.97
C HIS A 239 -5.04 11.81 6.23
N VAL A 240 -5.01 11.82 4.90
CA VAL A 240 -6.02 11.17 4.05
C VAL A 240 -5.51 9.85 3.43
N GLY A 241 -4.56 9.22 4.08
CA GLY A 241 -3.97 7.99 3.61
C GLY A 241 -3.13 8.19 2.35
N THR A 242 -3.09 7.19 1.51
CA THR A 242 -2.30 7.21 0.27
C THR A 242 -2.68 8.36 -0.67
N TYR A 243 -3.85 8.94 -0.50
CA TYR A 243 -4.30 10.10 -1.28
C TYR A 243 -3.55 11.39 -0.97
N ASP A 244 -2.87 11.50 0.18
CA ASP A 244 -1.98 12.62 0.47
C ASP A 244 -0.90 12.81 -0.60
N MET A 245 -0.56 11.72 -1.28
CA MET A 245 0.41 11.74 -2.38
C MET A 245 -0.12 12.47 -3.59
N PHE A 246 -1.43 12.39 -3.87
CA PHE A 246 -2.07 13.01 -5.02
C PHE A 246 -2.31 14.49 -4.83
N ILE A 247 -2.52 14.91 -3.59
CA ILE A 247 -2.76 16.32 -3.26
C ILE A 247 -1.49 17.03 -2.76
N GLY A 248 -0.36 16.32 -2.76
CA GLY A 248 0.97 16.92 -2.56
C GLY A 248 1.31 17.33 -1.14
N GLN A 249 0.47 17.03 -0.18
CA GLN A 249 0.72 17.37 1.21
C GLN A 249 1.10 16.11 1.99
N HIS A 250 2.08 16.26 2.84
CA HIS A 250 2.45 15.30 3.86
C HIS A 250 2.81 16.08 5.10
N HIS A 251 2.51 15.53 6.23
CA HIS A 251 2.48 16.31 7.44
C HIS A 251 3.50 15.83 8.46
N ASP A 252 3.67 14.52 8.59
CA ASP A 252 4.56 13.94 9.55
C ASP A 252 5.27 12.69 9.01
N CYS A 253 6.23 12.18 9.77
CA CYS A 253 7.02 11.03 9.36
C CYS A 253 6.20 9.75 9.19
N ILE A 254 5.10 9.61 9.95
CA ILE A 254 4.25 8.43 9.88
C ILE A 254 3.38 8.42 8.61
N SER A 255 2.78 9.57 8.24
CA SER A 255 2.02 9.71 6.99
C SER A 255 2.85 9.39 5.77
N ILE A 256 4.10 9.85 5.79
CA ILE A 256 5.01 9.62 4.69
C ILE A 256 5.44 8.17 4.61
N ALA A 257 5.73 7.54 5.75
CA ALA A 257 6.08 6.13 5.79
C ALA A 257 4.91 5.26 5.34
N ASP A 258 3.67 5.59 5.75
CA ASP A 258 2.46 4.92 5.32
C ASP A 258 2.27 4.98 3.79
N ASN A 259 2.30 6.18 3.22
CA ASN A 259 2.15 6.40 1.78
C ASN A 259 3.22 5.68 0.96
N PHE A 260 4.47 5.82 1.38
CA PHE A 260 5.60 5.17 0.73
C PHE A 260 5.44 3.64 0.74
N CYS A 261 5.06 3.08 1.89
CA CYS A 261 4.87 1.65 2.06
C CYS A 261 3.80 1.11 1.10
N HIS A 262 2.66 1.79 0.97
CA HIS A 262 1.58 1.39 0.06
C HIS A 262 2.02 1.37 -1.41
N VAL A 263 2.68 2.43 -1.88
CA VAL A 263 3.16 2.50 -3.27
C VAL A 263 4.19 1.43 -3.56
N PHE A 264 5.15 1.24 -2.67
CA PHE A 264 6.23 0.29 -2.90
C PHE A 264 5.74 -1.15 -2.85
N ARG A 265 4.83 -1.50 -1.93
CA ARG A 265 4.17 -2.81 -1.91
C ARG A 265 3.37 -3.07 -3.18
N ALA A 266 2.60 -2.10 -3.65
CA ALA A 266 1.84 -2.22 -4.89
C ALA A 266 2.72 -2.47 -6.11
N TYR A 267 3.94 -1.95 -6.11
CA TYR A 267 4.94 -2.17 -7.17
C TYR A 267 5.78 -3.44 -6.95
N GLY A 268 5.64 -4.09 -5.81
CA GLY A 268 6.35 -5.31 -5.46
C GLY A 268 7.72 -5.09 -4.82
N ILE A 269 7.98 -3.90 -4.30
CA ILE A 269 9.19 -3.64 -3.50
C ILE A 269 8.87 -3.98 -2.04
N PRO A 270 9.55 -4.98 -1.45
CA PRO A 270 9.30 -5.43 -0.08
C PRO A 270 9.56 -4.30 0.90
N THR A 271 8.52 -3.85 1.57
CA THR A 271 8.58 -2.65 2.42
C THR A 271 7.77 -2.83 3.70
N VAL A 272 8.34 -2.40 4.81
CA VAL A 272 7.66 -2.29 6.11
C VAL A 272 7.87 -0.92 6.71
N VAL A 273 6.95 -0.51 7.58
CA VAL A 273 7.11 0.70 8.39
C VAL A 273 7.78 0.32 9.70
N ASP A 274 8.90 0.97 9.98
CA ASP A 274 9.64 0.83 11.23
C ASP A 274 9.51 2.09 12.10
N CYS A 275 9.65 1.92 13.39
CA CYS A 275 9.57 3.01 14.36
C CYS A 275 10.79 3.01 15.28
N ASN A 276 11.49 4.13 15.31
CA ASN A 276 12.45 4.43 16.38
C ASN A 276 11.69 5.00 17.58
N LEU A 277 11.66 4.28 18.66
CA LEU A 277 10.93 4.67 19.89
C LEU A 277 11.59 5.85 20.61
N SER A 278 12.88 6.07 20.40
CA SER A 278 13.66 7.15 21.01
C SER A 278 14.57 7.77 19.94
N TYR A 279 14.34 9.05 19.66
CA TYR A 279 15.13 9.78 18.67
C TYR A 279 16.19 10.63 19.38
N ARG A 280 17.38 10.04 19.59
CA ARG A 280 18.57 10.61 20.25
C ARG A 280 18.27 11.52 21.45
N GLU A 281 18.32 12.84 21.29
CA GLU A 281 18.17 13.81 22.38
C GLU A 281 16.77 14.48 22.42
N ARG A 282 15.82 13.97 21.61
CA ARG A 282 14.45 14.50 21.57
C ARG A 282 13.45 13.44 21.99
N SER A 283 12.55 13.82 22.87
CA SER A 283 11.36 13.02 23.17
C SER A 283 10.49 12.92 21.91
N GLY A 284 10.36 11.74 21.33
CA GLY A 284 9.51 11.53 20.15
C GLY A 284 9.82 10.22 19.43
N ARG A 285 8.81 9.71 18.76
CA ARG A 285 8.94 8.55 17.86
C ARG A 285 9.28 9.05 16.47
N HIS A 286 10.09 8.30 15.72
CA HIS A 286 10.34 8.57 14.32
C HIS A 286 10.01 7.33 13.48
N PHE A 287 9.14 7.53 12.49
CA PHE A 287 8.73 6.49 11.56
C PHE A 287 9.50 6.58 10.25
N HIS A 288 9.91 5.46 9.72
CA HIS A 288 10.58 5.34 8.45
C HIS A 288 10.21 4.01 7.78
N CYS A 289 10.56 3.84 6.52
CA CYS A 289 10.38 2.58 5.82
C CYS A 289 11.69 1.81 5.74
N THR A 290 11.60 0.50 5.90
CA THR A 290 12.69 -0.45 5.62
C THR A 290 12.31 -1.31 4.44
N LEU A 291 13.20 -1.36 3.46
CA LEU A 291 13.09 -2.18 2.26
C LEU A 291 14.04 -3.35 2.34
N LEU A 292 13.70 -4.47 1.70
CA LEU A 292 14.53 -5.66 1.62
C LEU A 292 14.88 -5.94 0.16
N ASP A 293 16.17 -6.08 -0.16
CA ASP A 293 16.61 -6.49 -1.49
C ASP A 293 16.80 -8.00 -1.64
N SER A 294 17.11 -8.45 -2.86
CA SER A 294 17.31 -9.86 -3.18
C SER A 294 18.51 -10.52 -2.47
N THR A 295 19.40 -9.72 -1.88
CA THR A 295 20.54 -10.23 -1.10
C THR A 295 20.24 -10.34 0.39
N GLY A 296 19.02 -9.97 0.81
CA GLY A 296 18.63 -9.89 2.22
C GLY A 296 19.11 -8.61 2.92
N LYS A 297 19.69 -7.67 2.17
CA LYS A 297 20.13 -6.40 2.71
C LYS A 297 18.94 -5.49 2.94
N ARG A 298 18.94 -4.83 4.11
CA ARG A 298 17.92 -3.86 4.49
C ARG A 298 18.38 -2.44 4.16
N PHE A 299 17.46 -1.65 3.63
CA PHE A 299 17.65 -0.23 3.33
C PHE A 299 16.64 0.58 4.09
N LYS A 300 17.11 1.57 4.85
CA LYS A 300 16.23 2.53 5.50
C LYS A 300 15.93 3.67 4.56
N TYR A 301 14.66 3.95 4.35
CA TYR A 301 14.22 5.17 3.70
C TYR A 301 13.86 6.21 4.75
N ASN A 302 14.68 7.24 4.82
CA ASN A 302 14.42 8.41 5.64
C ASN A 302 14.23 9.63 4.71
N GLN A 303 13.22 10.44 4.96
CA GLN A 303 12.85 11.59 4.12
C GLN A 303 13.97 12.62 3.90
N THR A 304 14.87 12.73 4.84
CA THR A 304 15.91 13.79 4.88
C THR A 304 17.08 13.55 3.97
N MET A 305 16.99 12.63 3.02
CA MET A 305 18.05 12.32 2.06
C MET A 305 19.22 11.49 2.62
N ASN A 306 19.55 10.53 1.90
CA ASN A 306 20.70 9.63 1.96
C ASN A 306 20.38 8.26 2.53
N TYR A 307 20.48 7.32 1.58
CA TYR A 307 20.60 5.91 1.87
C TYR A 307 21.78 5.70 2.76
N THR A 308 21.55 5.21 3.95
CA THR A 308 22.58 4.50 4.69
C THR A 308 22.21 3.03 4.66
N ALA A 309 23.02 2.21 4.00
CA ALA A 309 23.00 0.77 4.20
C ALA A 309 23.25 0.53 5.69
N SER A 310 22.32 -0.14 6.35
CA SER A 310 22.48 -0.54 7.77
C SER A 310 23.08 -1.93 7.84
#